data_6f5e835e766a15cc9529b7fe19205c42
#
_entry.id   6f5e835e766a15cc9529b7fe19205c42
#
_cell.length_a   1.000
_cell.length_b   1.000
_cell.length_c   1.000
_cell.angle_alpha   90.00
_cell.angle_beta   90.00
_cell.angle_gamma   90.00
#
_symmetry.space_group_name_H-M   'P 1'
#
loop_
_entity.id
_entity.type
_entity.pdbx_description
1 polymer ?
#
loop_
_entity_poly.entity_id
_entity_poly.type
_entity_poly.pdbx_seq_one_letter_code
_entity_poly.pdbx_strand_id
1 'polypeptide(L)'
;MGLLQKAVETYDAHTALVGEVQEGHEVLAPVSHILTSAQIEITVNAAGELADARAVDKKEPKIIIPVTEDSGGRTSAPCAHPLCDQLCYLAPYDEKRHPLYLEQLEHWAASPYSHPMLPPILTYVRRGTILTDLATRSIIRLDAQGKAEKEKLLVRWRVIGIGEDSGACWESLSLFDAYIAWYAAQRAETGAALCMITGSYDVPAKQHPKGIIPFNGNAKLISANDSSNFTYRGRFTGDAQAATVGYIAVSYTHLRAHET
;
A
#
# COMPACT_ATOMS: atom_id res chain seq x y z
N MET A 1 29.16 3.40 10.19
CA MET A 1 27.70 3.63 10.09
C MET A 1 27.30 3.36 8.65
N GLY A 2 26.35 2.44 8.44
CA GLY A 2 25.93 2.02 7.09
C GLY A 2 24.78 2.91 6.56
N LEU A 3 24.57 2.88 5.23
CA LEU A 3 23.49 3.62 4.56
C LEU A 3 22.11 3.35 5.18
N LEU A 4 21.79 2.10 5.44
CA LEU A 4 20.49 1.72 6.01
C LEU A 4 20.30 2.21 7.46
N GLN A 5 21.38 2.21 8.26
CA GLN A 5 21.33 2.80 9.61
C GLN A 5 21.05 4.29 9.54
N LYS A 6 21.68 5.00 8.59
CA LYS A 6 21.40 6.43 8.36
C LYS A 6 19.98 6.69 7.90
N ALA A 7 19.42 5.83 7.04
CA ALA A 7 18.03 5.95 6.61
C ALA A 7 17.06 5.82 7.81
N VAL A 8 17.30 4.84 8.70
CA VAL A 8 16.51 4.67 9.93
C VAL A 8 16.62 5.92 10.83
N GLU A 9 17.83 6.37 11.13
CA GLU A 9 18.06 7.58 11.96
C GLU A 9 17.38 8.82 11.36
N THR A 10 17.45 8.98 10.03
CA THR A 10 16.82 10.12 9.35
C THR A 10 15.30 10.05 9.45
N TYR A 11 14.72 8.88 9.25
CA TYR A 11 13.28 8.69 9.40
C TYR A 11 12.82 8.98 10.84
N ASP A 12 13.52 8.42 11.83
CA ASP A 12 13.20 8.61 13.24
C ASP A 12 13.30 10.08 13.67
N ALA A 13 14.26 10.82 13.10
CA ALA A 13 14.41 12.26 13.36
C ALA A 13 13.28 13.11 12.73
N HIS A 14 12.54 12.56 11.75
CA HIS A 14 11.48 13.27 11.00
C HIS A 14 10.10 12.64 11.19
N THR A 15 9.89 11.85 12.23
CA THR A 15 8.60 11.17 12.49
C THR A 15 7.41 12.13 12.57
N ALA A 16 7.62 13.37 13.01
CA ALA A 16 6.57 14.40 13.05
C ALA A 16 6.07 14.82 11.65
N LEU A 17 6.82 14.54 10.58
CA LEU A 17 6.46 14.87 9.20
C LEU A 17 5.87 13.67 8.44
N VAL A 18 5.82 12.50 9.08
CA VAL A 18 5.32 11.28 8.46
C VAL A 18 3.82 11.39 8.18
N GLY A 19 3.45 11.17 6.94
CA GLY A 19 2.05 11.26 6.50
C GLY A 19 1.55 12.68 6.24
N GLU A 20 2.32 13.72 6.57
CA GLU A 20 1.93 15.10 6.30
C GLU A 20 2.27 15.51 4.86
N VAL A 21 1.27 16.06 4.17
CA VAL A 21 1.44 16.64 2.84
C VAL A 21 1.80 18.12 3.00
N GLN A 22 3.05 18.46 2.74
CA GLN A 22 3.53 19.86 2.77
C GLN A 22 3.77 20.36 1.35
N GLU A 23 3.29 21.55 1.03
CA GLU A 23 3.49 22.16 -0.29
C GLU A 23 4.98 22.39 -0.56
N GLY A 24 5.48 21.86 -1.69
CA GLY A 24 6.88 22.00 -2.10
C GLY A 24 7.87 21.02 -1.44
N HIS A 25 7.40 20.11 -0.59
CA HIS A 25 8.21 19.06 0.03
C HIS A 25 7.74 17.66 -0.39
N GLU A 26 8.67 16.72 -0.44
CA GLU A 26 8.31 15.32 -0.64
C GLU A 26 7.68 14.77 0.65
N VAL A 27 6.56 14.06 0.47
CA VAL A 27 5.82 13.45 1.58
C VAL A 27 6.58 12.23 2.08
N LEU A 28 6.82 12.17 3.39
CA LEU A 28 7.39 11.02 4.05
C LEU A 28 6.28 9.97 4.29
N ALA A 29 6.32 8.87 3.55
CA ALA A 29 5.30 7.84 3.69
C ALA A 29 5.42 7.11 5.04
N PRO A 30 4.29 6.81 5.72
CA PRO A 30 4.29 5.95 6.90
C PRO A 30 4.78 4.54 6.58
N VAL A 31 5.18 3.78 7.62
CA VAL A 31 5.52 2.36 7.49
C VAL A 31 4.38 1.61 6.80
N SER A 32 4.70 0.68 5.91
CA SER A 32 3.72 -0.09 5.15
C SER A 32 2.85 0.74 4.19
N HIS A 33 3.30 1.92 3.82
CA HIS A 33 2.64 2.77 2.82
C HIS A 33 3.59 3.14 1.69
N ILE A 34 3.01 3.49 0.54
CA ILE A 34 3.77 4.02 -0.62
C ILE A 34 3.09 5.27 -1.17
N LEU A 35 3.87 6.08 -1.88
CA LEU A 35 3.37 7.21 -2.66
C LEU A 35 3.05 6.77 -4.09
N THR A 36 1.84 7.04 -4.54
CA THR A 36 1.40 6.71 -5.90
C THR A 36 0.42 7.73 -6.45
N SER A 37 0.19 7.73 -7.77
CA SER A 37 -0.82 8.59 -8.39
C SER A 37 -2.12 7.81 -8.58
N ALA A 38 -3.24 8.36 -8.10
CA ALA A 38 -4.57 7.86 -8.42
C ALA A 38 -5.08 8.46 -9.72
N GLN A 39 -5.98 7.75 -10.39
CA GLN A 39 -6.64 8.22 -11.61
C GLN A 39 -8.13 8.45 -11.42
N ILE A 40 -8.71 7.83 -10.41
CA ILE A 40 -10.14 7.93 -10.09
C ILE A 40 -10.29 8.21 -8.60
N GLU A 41 -11.16 9.15 -8.26
CA GLU A 41 -11.63 9.37 -6.89
C GLU A 41 -13.10 8.96 -6.80
N ILE A 42 -13.43 8.13 -5.80
CA ILE A 42 -14.80 7.73 -5.48
C ILE A 42 -15.11 8.23 -4.09
N THR A 43 -16.21 8.95 -3.96
CA THR A 43 -16.75 9.41 -2.69
C THR A 43 -17.97 8.58 -2.32
N VAL A 44 -17.94 7.96 -1.14
CA VAL A 44 -19.07 7.24 -0.57
C VAL A 44 -19.54 7.92 0.71
N ASN A 45 -20.84 7.80 1.02
CA ASN A 45 -21.38 8.27 2.29
C ASN A 45 -21.22 7.19 3.39
N ALA A 46 -21.57 7.52 4.63
CA ALA A 46 -21.49 6.62 5.78
C ALA A 46 -22.29 5.30 5.61
N ALA A 47 -23.33 5.28 4.74
CA ALA A 47 -24.10 4.08 4.41
C ALA A 47 -23.44 3.24 3.29
N GLY A 48 -22.30 3.65 2.75
CA GLY A 48 -21.64 3.01 1.63
C GLY A 48 -22.36 3.22 0.30
N GLU A 49 -23.08 4.31 0.14
CA GLU A 49 -23.69 4.70 -1.14
C GLU A 49 -22.79 5.67 -1.88
N LEU A 50 -22.79 5.56 -3.21
CA LEU A 50 -22.02 6.47 -4.05
C LEU A 50 -22.57 7.89 -3.94
N ALA A 51 -21.78 8.79 -3.37
CA ALA A 51 -22.10 10.22 -3.32
C ALA A 51 -21.57 10.94 -4.56
N ASP A 52 -20.31 10.68 -4.94
CA ASP A 52 -19.69 11.28 -6.12
C ASP A 52 -18.55 10.40 -6.68
N ALA A 53 -18.17 10.64 -7.93
CA ALA A 53 -16.97 10.08 -8.53
C ALA A 53 -16.42 11.04 -9.59
N ARG A 54 -15.08 11.15 -9.65
CA ARG A 54 -14.39 11.99 -10.63
C ARG A 54 -13.08 11.37 -11.13
N ALA A 55 -12.67 11.79 -12.31
CA ALA A 55 -11.31 11.57 -12.76
C ALA A 55 -10.35 12.49 -11.99
N VAL A 56 -9.20 11.96 -11.60
CA VAL A 56 -8.14 12.71 -10.93
C VAL A 56 -7.20 13.30 -11.99
N ASP A 57 -6.89 14.59 -11.88
CA ASP A 57 -5.94 15.23 -12.80
C ASP A 57 -4.53 14.69 -12.57
N LYS A 58 -3.77 14.52 -13.66
CA LYS A 58 -2.38 14.05 -13.58
C LYS A 58 -1.43 15.00 -12.82
N LYS A 59 -1.84 16.25 -12.65
CA LYS A 59 -1.10 17.26 -11.89
C LYS A 59 -1.40 17.23 -10.40
N GLU A 60 -2.45 16.50 -9.98
CA GLU A 60 -2.71 16.34 -8.54
C GLU A 60 -1.55 15.61 -7.86
N PRO A 61 -1.25 15.97 -6.59
CA PRO A 61 -0.18 15.33 -5.83
C PRO A 61 -0.34 13.82 -5.74
N LYS A 62 0.76 13.12 -5.58
CA LYS A 62 0.74 11.70 -5.21
C LYS A 62 0.04 11.53 -3.88
N ILE A 63 -0.61 10.41 -3.71
CA ILE A 63 -1.33 10.02 -2.51
C ILE A 63 -0.60 8.93 -1.75
N ILE A 64 -0.82 8.87 -0.44
CA ILE A 64 -0.35 7.79 0.42
C ILE A 64 -1.37 6.66 0.39
N ILE A 65 -0.93 5.45 0.09
CA ILE A 65 -1.78 4.25 0.15
C ILE A 65 -1.13 3.14 0.97
N PRO A 66 -1.92 2.36 1.73
CA PRO A 66 -1.43 1.20 2.44
C PRO A 66 -1.05 0.07 1.48
N VAL A 67 0.03 -0.64 1.79
CA VAL A 67 0.49 -1.80 1.03
C VAL A 67 0.99 -2.90 1.96
N THR A 68 0.81 -4.15 1.54
CA THR A 68 1.55 -5.27 2.12
C THR A 68 2.93 -5.36 1.45
N GLU A 69 3.82 -6.13 2.04
CA GLU A 69 5.14 -6.42 1.45
C GLU A 69 5.03 -7.00 0.03
N ASP A 70 4.07 -7.91 -0.16
CA ASP A 70 3.83 -8.54 -1.46
C ASP A 70 3.18 -7.58 -2.45
N SER A 71 2.18 -6.82 -2.02
CA SER A 71 1.45 -5.91 -2.90
C SER A 71 2.28 -4.69 -3.32
N GLY A 72 3.13 -4.17 -2.44
CA GLY A 72 4.04 -3.05 -2.76
C GLY A 72 5.08 -3.40 -3.83
N GLY A 73 5.49 -4.68 -3.86
CA GLY A 73 6.46 -5.20 -4.84
C GLY A 73 5.84 -5.97 -6.01
N ARG A 74 4.50 -6.06 -6.11
CA ARG A 74 3.81 -6.93 -7.08
C ARG A 74 4.23 -6.68 -8.52
N THR A 75 4.37 -7.76 -9.29
CA THR A 75 4.69 -7.72 -10.72
C THR A 75 3.66 -8.47 -11.55
N SER A 76 3.62 -9.80 -11.49
CA SER A 76 2.76 -10.66 -12.32
C SER A 76 1.72 -11.43 -11.51
N ALA A 77 2.06 -11.90 -10.32
CA ALA A 77 1.12 -12.61 -9.46
C ALA A 77 0.07 -11.63 -8.90
N PRO A 78 -1.23 -12.00 -8.91
CA PRO A 78 -2.27 -11.20 -8.29
C PRO A 78 -2.01 -11.03 -6.78
N CYS A 79 -1.97 -9.80 -6.33
CA CYS A 79 -1.86 -9.44 -4.92
C CYS A 79 -2.52 -8.08 -4.72
N ALA A 80 -3.56 -8.00 -3.91
CA ALA A 80 -4.34 -6.78 -3.72
C ALA A 80 -3.62 -5.79 -2.79
N HIS A 81 -3.76 -4.50 -3.05
CA HIS A 81 -3.52 -3.48 -2.02
C HIS A 81 -4.70 -3.45 -1.03
N PRO A 82 -4.46 -3.15 0.24
CA PRO A 82 -5.49 -3.26 1.28
C PRO A 82 -6.70 -2.33 1.15
N LEU A 83 -6.56 -1.20 0.48
CA LEU A 83 -7.61 -0.18 0.42
C LEU A 83 -7.76 0.43 -0.97
N CYS A 84 -6.73 1.14 -1.44
CA CYS A 84 -6.73 1.76 -2.77
C CYS A 84 -6.09 0.80 -3.77
N ASP A 85 -6.82 0.40 -4.80
CA ASP A 85 -6.29 -0.50 -5.82
C ASP A 85 -6.83 -0.19 -7.22
N GLN A 86 -6.36 -0.93 -8.21
CA GLN A 86 -6.77 -0.82 -9.60
C GLN A 86 -8.19 -1.36 -9.80
N LEU A 87 -8.91 -0.84 -10.79
CA LEU A 87 -10.28 -1.28 -11.11
C LEU A 87 -10.43 -2.80 -11.26
N CYS A 88 -9.43 -3.49 -11.80
CA CYS A 88 -9.44 -4.94 -11.93
C CYS A 88 -9.46 -5.70 -10.59
N TYR A 89 -9.09 -5.05 -9.48
CA TYR A 89 -9.24 -5.61 -8.13
C TYR A 89 -10.58 -5.22 -7.49
N LEU A 90 -11.10 -4.05 -7.84
CA LEU A 90 -12.31 -3.50 -7.22
C LEU A 90 -13.60 -3.99 -7.90
N ALA A 91 -13.51 -4.38 -9.17
CA ALA A 91 -14.66 -4.78 -9.96
C ALA A 91 -14.82 -6.32 -10.02
N PRO A 92 -16.04 -6.85 -9.90
CA PRO A 92 -16.30 -8.29 -9.73
C PRO A 92 -16.06 -9.15 -10.99
N TYR A 93 -15.69 -8.56 -12.13
CA TYR A 93 -15.45 -9.31 -13.36
C TYR A 93 -14.14 -10.12 -13.34
N ASP A 94 -13.20 -9.80 -12.45
CA ASP A 94 -11.94 -10.56 -12.32
C ASP A 94 -12.06 -11.55 -11.16
N GLU A 95 -12.35 -12.81 -11.49
CA GLU A 95 -12.55 -13.89 -10.53
C GLU A 95 -11.32 -14.24 -9.68
N LYS A 96 -10.13 -13.77 -10.07
CA LYS A 96 -8.89 -14.01 -9.33
C LYS A 96 -8.48 -12.82 -8.44
N ARG A 97 -8.65 -11.60 -8.94
CA ARG A 97 -8.18 -10.39 -8.26
C ARG A 97 -9.20 -9.84 -7.28
N HIS A 98 -10.47 -9.79 -7.68
CA HIS A 98 -11.53 -9.21 -6.85
C HIS A 98 -11.73 -9.94 -5.51
N PRO A 99 -11.76 -11.28 -5.44
CA PRO A 99 -11.83 -11.97 -4.16
C PRO A 99 -10.67 -11.67 -3.22
N LEU A 100 -9.44 -11.56 -3.75
CA LEU A 100 -8.27 -11.21 -2.93
C LEU A 100 -8.39 -9.82 -2.30
N TYR A 101 -8.94 -8.87 -3.04
CA TYR A 101 -9.18 -7.52 -2.52
C TYR A 101 -10.26 -7.51 -1.44
N LEU A 102 -11.39 -8.18 -1.71
CA LEU A 102 -12.49 -8.26 -0.73
C LEU A 102 -12.05 -8.94 0.56
N GLU A 103 -11.42 -10.10 0.47
CA GLU A 103 -10.94 -10.86 1.64
C GLU A 103 -10.02 -10.00 2.51
N GLN A 104 -9.10 -9.28 1.90
CA GLN A 104 -8.15 -8.43 2.62
C GLN A 104 -8.85 -7.24 3.29
N LEU A 105 -9.77 -6.57 2.60
CA LEU A 105 -10.53 -5.45 3.14
C LEU A 105 -11.48 -5.91 4.25
N GLU A 106 -12.13 -7.07 4.11
CA GLU A 106 -13.00 -7.69 5.11
C GLU A 106 -12.23 -8.06 6.38
N HIS A 107 -11.06 -8.69 6.22
CA HIS A 107 -10.18 -9.05 7.33
C HIS A 107 -9.77 -7.82 8.14
N TRP A 108 -9.38 -6.73 7.45
CA TRP A 108 -9.03 -5.49 8.14
C TRP A 108 -10.25 -4.84 8.80
N ALA A 109 -11.37 -4.73 8.10
CA ALA A 109 -12.60 -4.13 8.62
C ALA A 109 -13.19 -4.90 9.84
N ALA A 110 -12.99 -6.22 9.91
CA ALA A 110 -13.46 -7.05 11.01
C ALA A 110 -12.46 -7.13 12.19
N SER A 111 -11.26 -6.58 12.05
CA SER A 111 -10.22 -6.67 13.07
C SER A 111 -10.41 -5.67 14.21
N PRO A 112 -9.73 -5.85 15.36
CA PRO A 112 -9.69 -4.85 16.43
C PRO A 112 -9.06 -3.51 16.01
N TYR A 113 -8.39 -3.48 14.87
CA TYR A 113 -7.73 -2.32 14.28
C TYR A 113 -8.55 -1.72 13.11
N SER A 114 -9.84 -1.98 13.08
CA SER A 114 -10.75 -1.41 12.08
C SER A 114 -10.84 0.11 12.23
N HIS A 115 -11.11 0.78 11.10
CA HIS A 115 -11.32 2.23 11.06
C HIS A 115 -12.71 2.57 10.51
N PRO A 116 -13.37 3.65 10.97
CA PRO A 116 -14.73 4.03 10.51
C PRO A 116 -14.89 4.21 9.00
N MET A 117 -13.82 4.49 8.26
CA MET A 117 -13.84 4.60 6.81
C MET A 117 -14.00 3.26 6.08
N LEU A 118 -13.65 2.13 6.71
CA LEU A 118 -13.61 0.82 6.02
C LEU A 118 -15.00 0.24 5.73
N PRO A 119 -15.96 0.20 6.69
CA PRO A 119 -17.28 -0.39 6.44
C PRO A 119 -18.05 0.25 5.29
N PRO A 120 -18.08 1.59 5.12
CA PRO A 120 -18.72 2.22 3.96
C PRO A 120 -18.10 1.80 2.62
N ILE A 121 -16.77 1.77 2.53
CA ILE A 121 -16.05 1.35 1.32
C ILE A 121 -16.35 -0.13 1.01
N LEU A 122 -16.25 -0.99 2.02
CA LEU A 122 -16.56 -2.42 1.87
C LEU A 122 -18.00 -2.63 1.40
N THR A 123 -18.96 -1.90 1.97
CA THR A 123 -20.37 -1.97 1.59
C THR A 123 -20.55 -1.59 0.12
N TYR A 124 -19.90 -0.53 -0.33
CA TYR A 124 -19.95 -0.09 -1.73
C TYR A 124 -19.33 -1.12 -2.67
N VAL A 125 -18.13 -1.60 -2.37
CA VAL A 125 -17.44 -2.58 -3.23
C VAL A 125 -18.23 -3.89 -3.35
N ARG A 126 -18.85 -4.38 -2.27
CA ARG A 126 -19.70 -5.58 -2.28
C ARG A 126 -20.93 -5.46 -3.17
N ARG A 127 -21.42 -4.25 -3.45
CA ARG A 127 -22.52 -4.03 -4.41
C ARG A 127 -22.11 -4.38 -5.84
N GLY A 128 -20.83 -4.34 -6.17
CA GLY A 128 -20.32 -4.67 -7.49
C GLY A 128 -20.68 -3.68 -8.60
N THR A 129 -21.16 -2.48 -8.27
CA THR A 129 -21.68 -1.50 -9.25
C THR A 129 -20.63 -0.54 -9.79
N ILE A 130 -19.40 -0.61 -9.31
CA ILE A 130 -18.32 0.36 -9.56
C ILE A 130 -18.13 0.69 -11.06
N LEU A 131 -18.15 -0.29 -11.95
CA LEU A 131 -17.99 -0.07 -13.39
C LEU A 131 -19.15 0.69 -13.99
N THR A 132 -20.39 0.28 -13.64
CA THR A 132 -21.60 0.95 -14.12
C THR A 132 -21.68 2.38 -13.62
N ASP A 133 -21.36 2.61 -12.36
CA ASP A 133 -21.35 3.92 -11.72
C ASP A 133 -20.36 4.88 -12.39
N LEU A 134 -19.14 4.40 -12.66
CA LEU A 134 -18.10 5.19 -13.32
C LEU A 134 -18.39 5.42 -14.81
N ALA A 135 -18.96 4.44 -15.50
CA ALA A 135 -19.32 4.55 -16.91
C ALA A 135 -20.49 5.54 -17.12
N THR A 136 -21.51 5.49 -16.24
CA THR A 136 -22.64 6.42 -16.26
C THR A 136 -22.18 7.88 -16.09
N ARG A 137 -21.11 8.11 -15.34
CA ARG A 137 -20.48 9.43 -15.15
C ARG A 137 -19.44 9.77 -16.23
N SER A 138 -19.28 8.93 -17.26
CA SER A 138 -18.30 9.11 -18.33
C SER A 138 -16.84 9.20 -17.86
N ILE A 139 -16.52 8.62 -16.69
CA ILE A 139 -15.17 8.59 -16.12
C ILE A 139 -14.36 7.48 -16.79
N ILE A 140 -14.98 6.34 -17.10
CA ILE A 140 -14.38 5.22 -17.81
C ILE A 140 -15.23 4.85 -19.03
N ARG A 141 -14.61 4.09 -19.94
CA ARG A 141 -15.32 3.39 -21.01
C ARG A 141 -15.30 1.89 -20.73
N LEU A 142 -16.37 1.23 -21.12
CA LEU A 142 -16.49 -0.22 -21.05
C LEU A 142 -16.33 -0.82 -22.45
N ASP A 143 -15.71 -1.98 -22.53
CA ASP A 143 -15.65 -2.78 -23.73
C ASP A 143 -16.96 -3.54 -23.99
N ALA A 144 -17.02 -4.32 -25.06
CA ALA A 144 -18.20 -5.09 -25.44
C ALA A 144 -18.56 -6.19 -24.43
N GLN A 145 -17.65 -6.55 -23.54
CA GLN A 145 -17.83 -7.52 -22.46
C GLN A 145 -18.19 -6.86 -21.12
N GLY A 146 -18.34 -5.54 -21.10
CA GLY A 146 -18.66 -4.78 -19.88
C GLY A 146 -17.49 -4.58 -18.93
N LYS A 147 -16.24 -4.80 -19.38
CA LYS A 147 -15.03 -4.54 -18.61
C LYS A 147 -14.50 -3.15 -18.91
N ALA A 148 -13.74 -2.59 -17.98
CA ALA A 148 -13.10 -1.32 -18.20
C ALA A 148 -12.01 -1.43 -19.29
N GLU A 149 -12.04 -0.58 -20.32
CA GLU A 149 -10.97 -0.51 -21.34
C GLU A 149 -9.58 -0.28 -20.73
N LYS A 150 -9.54 0.44 -19.61
CA LYS A 150 -8.34 0.67 -18.80
C LYS A 150 -8.51 0.11 -17.42
N GLU A 151 -8.25 -1.17 -17.25
CA GLU A 151 -8.46 -1.90 -16.00
C GLU A 151 -7.48 -1.56 -14.87
N LYS A 152 -6.33 -0.95 -15.20
CA LYS A 152 -5.26 -0.61 -14.25
C LYS A 152 -5.33 0.81 -13.68
N LEU A 153 -6.46 1.50 -13.83
CA LEU A 153 -6.67 2.80 -13.21
C LEU A 153 -6.81 2.63 -11.69
N LEU A 154 -5.95 3.30 -10.93
CA LEU A 154 -5.97 3.27 -9.47
C LEU A 154 -7.10 4.15 -8.94
N VAL A 155 -7.87 3.59 -8.03
CA VAL A 155 -8.97 4.27 -7.33
C VAL A 155 -8.52 4.68 -5.94
N ARG A 156 -8.82 5.93 -5.56
CA ARG A 156 -8.74 6.44 -4.18
C ARG A 156 -10.12 6.69 -3.61
N TRP A 157 -10.24 6.61 -2.30
CA TRP A 157 -11.51 6.67 -1.60
C TRP A 157 -11.65 7.93 -0.76
N ARG A 158 -12.84 8.51 -0.78
CA ARG A 158 -13.29 9.52 0.16
C ARG A 158 -14.56 9.03 0.84
N VAL A 159 -14.65 9.19 2.16
CA VAL A 159 -15.84 8.81 2.94
C VAL A 159 -16.37 10.04 3.64
N ILE A 160 -17.63 10.39 3.38
CA ILE A 160 -18.28 11.57 3.97
C ILE A 160 -19.32 11.16 5.02
N GLY A 161 -19.54 12.01 6.00
CA GLY A 161 -20.58 11.81 7.04
C GLY A 161 -20.15 10.90 8.19
N ILE A 162 -18.84 10.69 8.39
CA ILE A 162 -18.28 9.89 9.50
C ILE A 162 -17.54 10.72 10.55
N GLY A 163 -17.58 12.05 10.44
CA GLY A 163 -16.94 12.96 11.42
C GLY A 163 -15.46 13.29 11.15
N GLU A 164 -14.87 12.77 10.09
CA GLU A 164 -13.53 13.15 9.63
C GLU A 164 -13.62 14.39 8.73
N ASP A 165 -12.80 15.41 8.97
CA ASP A 165 -12.92 16.72 8.31
C ASP A 165 -12.83 16.64 6.77
N SER A 166 -11.83 15.96 6.22
CA SER A 166 -11.68 15.81 4.77
C SER A 166 -12.35 14.57 4.20
N GLY A 167 -12.50 13.53 5.02
CA GLY A 167 -12.94 12.20 4.61
C GLY A 167 -12.00 11.51 3.61
N ALA A 168 -10.89 12.12 3.25
CA ALA A 168 -9.92 11.57 2.31
C ALA A 168 -9.07 10.48 2.97
N CYS A 169 -9.21 9.24 2.50
CA CYS A 169 -8.46 8.12 3.06
C CYS A 169 -6.94 8.27 2.93
N TRP A 170 -6.48 9.03 1.95
CA TRP A 170 -5.05 9.26 1.69
C TRP A 170 -4.41 10.40 2.50
N GLU A 171 -5.19 11.03 3.39
CA GLU A 171 -4.76 12.12 4.29
C GLU A 171 -5.04 11.78 5.76
N SER A 172 -5.74 10.69 6.05
CA SER A 172 -6.18 10.33 7.40
C SER A 172 -5.05 9.63 8.16
N LEU A 173 -4.40 10.33 9.08
CA LEU A 173 -3.35 9.79 9.94
C LEU A 173 -3.88 8.64 10.81
N SER A 174 -5.09 8.76 11.33
CA SER A 174 -5.74 7.72 12.14
C SER A 174 -5.97 6.43 11.36
N LEU A 175 -6.30 6.54 10.05
CA LEU A 175 -6.42 5.38 9.17
C LEU A 175 -5.06 4.73 8.89
N PHE A 176 -3.99 5.54 8.72
CA PHE A 176 -2.63 5.01 8.56
C PHE A 176 -2.18 4.26 9.81
N ASP A 177 -2.41 4.80 11.01
CA ASP A 177 -2.09 4.16 12.27
C ASP A 177 -2.86 2.85 12.46
N ALA A 178 -4.15 2.85 12.13
CA ALA A 178 -4.99 1.66 12.16
C ALA A 178 -4.46 0.56 11.23
N TYR A 179 -4.03 0.93 10.02
CA TYR A 179 -3.44 -0.02 9.09
C TYR A 179 -2.09 -0.57 9.58
N ILE A 180 -1.21 0.30 10.06
CA ILE A 180 0.10 -0.11 10.60
C ILE A 180 -0.08 -1.12 11.72
N ALA A 181 -0.99 -0.84 12.66
CA ALA A 181 -1.28 -1.74 13.79
C ALA A 181 -1.85 -3.09 13.32
N TRP A 182 -2.81 -3.07 12.39
CA TRP A 182 -3.37 -4.27 11.80
C TRP A 182 -2.32 -5.13 11.10
N TYR A 183 -1.52 -4.52 10.24
CA TYR A 183 -0.53 -5.25 9.47
C TYR A 183 0.64 -5.75 10.32
N ALA A 184 1.04 -4.99 11.34
CA ALA A 184 2.03 -5.44 12.32
C ALA A 184 1.55 -6.68 13.09
N ALA A 185 0.27 -6.73 13.51
CA ALA A 185 -0.32 -7.88 14.17
C ALA A 185 -0.32 -9.13 13.28
N GLN A 186 -0.66 -8.99 11.99
CA GLN A 186 -0.60 -10.08 11.00
C GLN A 186 0.83 -10.63 10.86
N ARG A 187 1.82 -9.75 10.83
CA ARG A 187 3.21 -10.15 10.67
C ARG A 187 3.82 -10.77 11.91
N ALA A 188 3.37 -10.39 13.10
CA ALA A 188 3.90 -10.91 14.36
C ALA A 188 3.81 -12.44 14.45
N GLU A 189 2.83 -13.06 13.77
CA GLU A 189 2.67 -14.51 13.69
C GLU A 189 3.84 -15.24 13.01
N THR A 190 4.64 -14.54 12.19
CA THR A 190 5.78 -15.13 11.46
C THR A 190 7.05 -15.23 12.28
N GLY A 191 7.07 -14.68 13.51
CA GLY A 191 8.21 -14.71 14.42
C GLY A 191 9.18 -13.55 14.22
N ALA A 192 9.84 -13.13 15.30
CA ALA A 192 10.82 -12.04 15.30
C ALA A 192 12.25 -12.58 15.26
N ALA A 193 13.16 -11.84 14.64
CA ALA A 193 14.59 -12.09 14.64
C ALA A 193 15.38 -10.80 14.86
N LEU A 194 16.65 -10.91 15.21
CA LEU A 194 17.51 -9.75 15.43
C LEU A 194 17.79 -9.04 14.11
N CYS A 195 17.35 -7.80 13.99
CA CYS A 195 17.60 -6.96 12.82
C CYS A 195 19.07 -6.52 12.78
N MET A 196 19.76 -6.80 11.68
CA MET A 196 21.17 -6.43 11.47
C MET A 196 21.39 -4.91 11.36
N ILE A 197 20.34 -4.14 11.13
CA ILE A 197 20.41 -2.68 10.96
C ILE A 197 20.18 -1.94 12.28
N THR A 198 19.10 -2.30 13.00
CA THR A 198 18.69 -1.60 14.22
C THR A 198 19.25 -2.24 15.49
N GLY A 199 19.65 -3.51 15.44
CA GLY A 199 20.05 -4.29 16.62
C GLY A 199 18.88 -4.66 17.53
N SER A 200 17.64 -4.41 17.13
CA SER A 200 16.41 -4.79 17.83
C SER A 200 15.74 -6.01 17.21
N TYR A 201 14.87 -6.68 17.97
CA TYR A 201 14.05 -7.76 17.43
C TYR A 201 12.88 -7.19 16.63
N ASP A 202 12.73 -7.65 15.40
CA ASP A 202 11.65 -7.28 14.48
C ASP A 202 11.32 -8.47 13.58
N VAL A 203 10.16 -8.45 12.93
CA VAL A 203 9.80 -9.46 11.92
C VAL A 203 10.67 -9.25 10.69
N PRO A 204 11.44 -10.26 10.25
CA PRO A 204 12.29 -10.11 9.07
C PRO A 204 11.49 -9.81 7.82
N ALA A 205 11.98 -8.88 7.00
CA ALA A 205 11.42 -8.63 5.69
C ALA A 205 11.73 -9.78 4.74
N LYS A 206 10.72 -10.24 4.01
CA LYS A 206 10.85 -11.25 2.95
C LYS A 206 11.25 -10.62 1.62
N GLN A 207 10.80 -9.40 1.39
CA GLN A 207 11.09 -8.65 0.17
C GLN A 207 11.68 -7.28 0.49
N HIS A 208 12.70 -6.92 -0.27
CA HIS A 208 13.32 -5.60 -0.17
C HIS A 208 12.85 -4.71 -1.33
N PRO A 209 12.73 -3.39 -1.09
CA PRO A 209 12.30 -2.43 -2.10
C PRO A 209 13.20 -2.47 -3.34
N LYS A 210 12.57 -2.28 -4.49
CA LYS A 210 13.23 -2.09 -5.79
C LYS A 210 13.17 -0.63 -6.21
N GLY A 211 14.03 -0.23 -7.15
CA GLY A 211 13.99 1.10 -7.73
C GLY A 211 14.45 2.21 -6.78
N ILE A 212 15.30 1.88 -5.80
CA ILE A 212 15.93 2.87 -4.91
C ILE A 212 16.86 3.78 -5.70
N ILE A 213 17.50 3.25 -6.76
CA ILE A 213 18.38 4.01 -7.64
C ILE A 213 17.60 4.35 -8.92
N PRO A 214 17.43 5.66 -9.27
CA PRO A 214 16.54 6.09 -10.37
C PRO A 214 16.88 5.49 -11.75
N PHE A 215 18.12 5.23 -12.02
CA PHE A 215 18.59 4.74 -13.34
C PHE A 215 18.72 3.21 -13.44
N ASN A 216 18.36 2.46 -12.39
CA ASN A 216 18.42 1.00 -12.42
C ASN A 216 17.10 0.37 -11.89
N GLY A 217 16.00 0.74 -12.52
CA GLY A 217 14.58 0.57 -12.21
C GLY A 217 14.14 -0.61 -11.32
N ASN A 218 14.73 -1.79 -11.46
CA ASN A 218 14.37 -2.97 -10.66
C ASN A 218 15.46 -3.44 -9.68
N ALA A 219 16.58 -2.71 -9.58
CA ALA A 219 17.64 -3.08 -8.65
C ALA A 219 17.16 -2.98 -7.20
N LYS A 220 17.43 -4.02 -6.44
CA LYS A 220 17.23 -4.06 -4.99
C LYS A 220 18.56 -3.84 -4.29
N LEU A 221 18.56 -3.10 -3.18
CA LEU A 221 19.76 -2.92 -2.37
C LEU A 221 20.17 -4.21 -1.66
N ILE A 222 19.18 -5.00 -1.25
CA ILE A 222 19.36 -6.31 -0.64
C ILE A 222 18.48 -7.30 -1.41
N SER A 223 19.03 -8.47 -1.75
CA SER A 223 18.29 -9.58 -2.33
C SER A 223 18.81 -10.87 -1.70
N ALA A 224 18.05 -11.42 -0.76
CA ALA A 224 18.41 -12.61 0.00
C ALA A 224 17.35 -13.72 -0.10
N ASN A 225 16.33 -13.55 -0.93
CA ASN A 225 15.24 -14.50 -1.14
C ASN A 225 15.50 -15.51 -2.26
N ASP A 226 16.76 -15.73 -2.60
CA ASP A 226 17.18 -16.58 -3.71
C ASP A 226 17.47 -17.98 -3.20
N SER A 227 16.57 -18.92 -3.49
CA SER A 227 16.71 -20.33 -3.14
C SER A 227 17.57 -21.12 -4.12
N SER A 228 17.90 -20.57 -5.28
CA SER A 228 18.63 -21.26 -6.36
C SER A 228 20.09 -20.82 -6.50
N ASN A 229 20.45 -19.63 -6.07
CA ASN A 229 21.80 -19.07 -6.12
C ASN A 229 22.58 -19.22 -4.81
N PHE A 230 23.69 -18.52 -4.67
CA PHE A 230 24.66 -18.73 -3.61
C PHE A 230 24.55 -17.80 -2.41
N THR A 231 23.50 -17.00 -2.31
CA THR A 231 23.36 -15.96 -1.28
C THR A 231 23.55 -16.50 0.14
N TYR A 232 23.11 -17.73 0.41
CA TYR A 232 23.26 -18.36 1.73
C TYR A 232 23.83 -19.79 1.71
N ARG A 233 24.06 -20.39 0.54
CA ARG A 233 24.47 -21.78 0.41
C ARG A 233 25.82 -22.06 1.12
N GLY A 234 25.83 -23.12 1.93
CA GLY A 234 26.98 -23.53 2.69
C GLY A 234 27.31 -22.70 3.93
N ARG A 235 26.60 -21.61 4.15
CA ARG A 235 26.77 -20.72 5.31
C ARG A 235 25.57 -20.70 6.24
N PHE A 236 24.37 -20.78 5.67
CA PHE A 236 23.10 -20.67 6.38
C PHE A 236 22.17 -21.81 5.97
N THR A 237 21.20 -22.11 6.80
CA THR A 237 20.19 -23.14 6.53
C THR A 237 18.97 -22.60 5.74
N GLY A 238 18.81 -21.29 5.66
CA GLY A 238 17.73 -20.62 4.94
C GLY A 238 18.11 -19.23 4.47
N ASP A 239 17.35 -18.71 3.52
CA ASP A 239 17.52 -17.40 2.90
C ASP A 239 17.40 -16.25 3.90
N ALA A 240 16.45 -16.33 4.84
CA ALA A 240 16.23 -15.31 5.88
C ALA A 240 17.43 -15.09 6.80
N GLN A 241 18.36 -16.06 6.90
CA GLN A 241 19.55 -15.94 7.74
C GLN A 241 20.66 -15.13 7.09
N ALA A 242 20.66 -15.02 5.77
CA ALA A 242 21.73 -14.36 5.02
C ALA A 242 21.70 -12.83 5.16
N ALA A 243 20.54 -12.25 5.31
CA ALA A 243 20.34 -10.81 5.48
C ALA A 243 19.08 -10.55 6.32
N THR A 244 19.17 -10.73 7.64
CA THR A 244 18.06 -10.47 8.56
C THR A 244 17.93 -8.99 8.78
N VAL A 245 17.03 -8.35 8.02
CA VAL A 245 16.67 -6.95 8.18
C VAL A 245 15.21 -6.88 8.58
N GLY A 246 14.91 -6.20 9.69
CA GLY A 246 13.55 -6.03 10.17
C GLY A 246 12.70 -5.23 9.18
N TYR A 247 11.43 -5.56 9.11
CA TYR A 247 10.51 -4.94 8.17
C TYR A 247 10.39 -3.43 8.34
N ILE A 248 10.40 -2.94 9.59
CA ILE A 248 10.38 -1.51 9.88
C ILE A 248 11.58 -0.82 9.24
N ALA A 249 12.79 -1.36 9.44
CA ALA A 249 14.01 -0.80 8.85
C ALA A 249 13.99 -0.84 7.31
N VAL A 250 13.38 -1.88 6.72
CA VAL A 250 13.18 -1.98 5.26
C VAL A 250 12.19 -0.95 4.75
N SER A 251 11.11 -0.70 5.48
CA SER A 251 10.12 0.32 5.10
C SER A 251 10.75 1.72 4.99
N TYR A 252 11.72 2.04 5.81
CA TYR A 252 12.45 3.33 5.75
C TYR A 252 13.34 3.47 4.52
N THR A 253 13.70 2.39 3.84
CA THR A 253 14.46 2.47 2.58
C THR A 253 13.60 2.95 1.41
N HIS A 254 12.28 3.06 1.59
CA HIS A 254 11.39 3.79 0.68
C HIS A 254 11.57 5.32 0.74
N LEU A 255 12.37 5.84 1.69
CA LEU A 255 12.97 7.15 1.58
C LEU A 255 13.83 7.16 0.30
N ARG A 256 13.18 7.29 -0.83
CA ARG A 256 13.88 7.42 -2.10
C ARG A 256 14.75 8.65 -2.03
N ALA A 257 16.02 8.47 -2.41
CA ALA A 257 16.81 9.54 -2.95
C ALA A 257 16.10 10.10 -4.21
N HIS A 258 15.03 10.85 -4.00
CA HIS A 258 14.38 11.66 -5.02
C HIS A 258 14.95 13.07 -5.04
N GLU A 259 16.04 13.27 -4.31
CA GLU A 259 16.82 14.50 -4.35
C GLU A 259 17.96 14.32 -5.35
N THR A 260 17.67 14.58 -6.61
CA THR A 260 18.57 15.27 -7.57
C THR A 260 17.76 15.69 -8.77
#